data_86de9c411b6007e15aef9bb6611d11ca
#
_entry.id   86de9c411b6007e15aef9bb6611d11ca
#
_cell.length_a   1.000
_cell.length_b   1.000
_cell.length_c   1.000
_cell.angle_alpha   90.00
_cell.angle_beta   90.00
_cell.angle_gamma   90.00
#
_symmetry.space_group_name_H-M   'P 1'
#
loop_
_entity.id
_entity.type
_entity.pdbx_description
1 polymer ?
#
loop_
_entity_poly.entity_id
_entity_poly.type
_entity_poly.pdbx_seq_one_letter_code
_entity_poly.pdbx_strand_id
1 'polypeptide(L)'
;LARYPEMPQANFSSNRNKCSINTEFREIFKDEFSLIRAKFNSKILLQRVWSVVYNKGDYHVPHNHSSTGYCGILYLDMKPDSPKTTYIQPWNNQEDRSVLYTPQVKPGDIMIVPQFLMHYSEPNKINFKKRILSFDFLTEPVLF
;
A
#
# COMPACT_ATOMS: atom_id res chain seq x y z
N LEU A 1 -9.82 -16.60 21.77
CA LEU A 1 -9.38 -15.50 20.90
C LEU A 1 -9.28 -14.25 21.77
N ALA A 2 -8.07 -13.84 22.15
CA ALA A 2 -7.83 -12.57 22.84
C ALA A 2 -8.31 -11.44 21.92
N ARG A 3 -9.36 -10.70 22.33
CA ARG A 3 -9.71 -9.44 21.69
C ARG A 3 -8.58 -8.46 22.02
N TYR A 4 -7.86 -8.04 21.01
CA TYR A 4 -6.99 -6.89 21.16
C TYR A 4 -7.86 -5.71 21.62
N PRO A 5 -7.39 -4.87 22.57
CA PRO A 5 -8.12 -3.67 22.93
C PRO A 5 -8.37 -2.86 21.66
N GLU A 6 -9.54 -2.25 21.57
CA GLU A 6 -9.93 -1.42 20.42
C GLU A 6 -8.99 -0.22 20.30
N MET A 7 -7.87 -0.45 19.63
CA MET A 7 -6.94 0.62 19.29
C MET A 7 -7.42 1.27 17.99
N PRO A 8 -7.33 2.60 17.84
CA PRO A 8 -7.82 3.30 16.67
C PRO A 8 -7.05 2.89 15.42
N GLN A 9 -7.72 2.18 14.52
CA GLN A 9 -7.18 1.88 13.20
C GLN A 9 -7.29 3.09 12.29
N ALA A 10 -6.45 3.14 11.26
CA ALA A 10 -6.53 4.17 10.24
C ALA A 10 -7.92 4.21 9.59
N ASN A 11 -8.41 5.41 9.31
CA ASN A 11 -9.66 5.61 8.62
C ASN A 11 -9.51 5.26 7.15
N PHE A 12 -10.30 4.29 6.70
CA PHE A 12 -10.37 3.87 5.30
C PHE A 12 -11.56 4.55 4.63
N SER A 13 -11.31 5.35 3.59
CA SER A 13 -12.36 5.73 2.67
C SER A 13 -12.31 4.81 1.45
N SER A 14 -13.02 3.69 1.53
CA SER A 14 -13.30 2.87 0.35
C SER A 14 -14.56 3.40 -0.29
N ASN A 15 -14.44 4.13 -1.38
CA ASN A 15 -15.60 4.41 -2.20
C ASN A 15 -15.96 3.13 -2.97
N ARG A 16 -17.01 2.44 -2.51
CA ARG A 16 -17.51 1.21 -3.15
C ARG A 16 -18.15 1.43 -4.52
N ASN A 17 -18.33 2.67 -4.95
CA ASN A 17 -18.72 3.01 -6.32
C ASN A 17 -17.52 2.89 -7.26
N LYS A 18 -17.18 1.67 -7.55
CA LYS A 18 -15.92 1.16 -8.09
C LYS A 18 -15.57 1.62 -9.51
N CYS A 19 -16.47 2.22 -10.26
CA CYS A 19 -16.21 2.49 -11.67
C CYS A 19 -15.55 3.84 -11.93
N SER A 20 -15.98 4.91 -11.29
CA SER A 20 -15.49 6.26 -11.56
C SER A 20 -14.09 6.50 -10.99
N ILE A 21 -13.83 6.08 -9.75
CA ILE A 21 -12.50 6.30 -9.11
C ILE A 21 -11.40 5.54 -9.85
N ASN A 22 -11.66 4.32 -10.29
CA ASN A 22 -10.67 3.56 -11.06
C ASN A 22 -10.37 4.24 -12.40
N THR A 23 -11.36 4.85 -13.05
CA THR A 23 -11.19 5.57 -14.31
C THR A 23 -10.41 6.86 -14.10
N GLU A 24 -10.83 7.69 -13.15
CA GLU A 24 -10.15 8.93 -12.79
C GLU A 24 -8.70 8.67 -12.35
N PHE A 25 -8.48 7.66 -11.52
CA PHE A 25 -7.15 7.27 -11.10
C PHE A 25 -6.26 6.87 -12.28
N ARG A 26 -6.78 6.11 -13.23
CA ARG A 26 -6.04 5.73 -14.45
C ARG A 26 -5.67 6.92 -15.33
N GLU A 27 -6.56 7.88 -15.46
CA GLU A 27 -6.32 9.10 -16.24
C GLU A 27 -5.26 9.99 -15.58
N ILE A 28 -5.36 10.19 -14.27
CA ILE A 28 -4.40 11.02 -13.51
C ILE A 28 -3.01 10.38 -13.51
N PHE A 29 -2.91 9.06 -13.35
CA PHE A 29 -1.65 8.32 -13.22
C PHE A 29 -1.28 7.51 -14.47
N LYS A 30 -1.74 7.94 -15.66
CA LYS A 30 -1.49 7.22 -16.92
C LYS A 30 -0.02 7.04 -17.24
N ASP A 31 0.80 8.03 -16.92
CA ASP A 31 2.24 8.01 -17.20
C ASP A 31 2.96 7.05 -16.24
N GLU A 32 2.60 7.07 -14.96
CA GLU A 32 3.09 6.13 -13.96
C GLU A 32 2.67 4.69 -14.29
N PHE A 33 1.43 4.47 -14.71
CA PHE A 33 0.98 3.16 -15.18
C PHE A 33 1.73 2.69 -16.43
N SER A 34 2.10 3.60 -17.32
CA SER A 34 2.93 3.26 -18.50
C SER A 34 4.33 2.81 -18.08
N LEU A 35 4.93 3.46 -17.09
CA LEU A 35 6.21 3.04 -16.51
C LEU A 35 6.10 1.67 -15.81
N ILE A 36 5.03 1.46 -15.04
CA ILE A 36 4.77 0.17 -14.37
C ILE A 36 4.61 -0.94 -15.42
N ARG A 37 3.82 -0.71 -16.46
CA ARG A 37 3.66 -1.67 -17.59
C ARG A 37 4.97 -2.02 -18.25
N ALA A 38 5.81 -1.02 -18.54
CA ALA A 38 7.13 -1.24 -19.12
C ALA A 38 8.03 -2.07 -18.18
N LYS A 39 8.00 -1.75 -16.88
CA LYS A 39 8.82 -2.44 -15.87
C LYS A 39 8.43 -3.92 -15.71
N PHE A 40 7.13 -4.22 -15.75
CA PHE A 40 6.61 -5.59 -15.63
C PHE A 40 6.54 -6.33 -16.98
N ASN A 41 6.74 -5.64 -18.09
CA ASN A 41 6.49 -6.17 -19.44
C ASN A 41 5.12 -6.87 -19.55
N SER A 42 4.09 -6.25 -19.02
CA SER A 42 2.75 -6.86 -18.85
C SER A 42 1.66 -5.81 -18.94
N LYS A 43 0.45 -6.24 -19.30
CA LYS A 43 -0.74 -5.42 -19.10
C LYS A 43 -1.04 -5.29 -17.60
N ILE A 44 -1.50 -4.13 -17.20
CA ILE A 44 -1.92 -3.84 -15.82
C ILE A 44 -3.44 -3.83 -15.75
N LEU A 45 -3.99 -4.70 -14.91
CA LEU A 45 -5.42 -4.77 -14.63
C LEU A 45 -5.67 -4.23 -13.22
N LEU A 46 -6.03 -2.97 -13.13
CA LEU A 46 -6.37 -2.32 -11.87
C LEU A 46 -7.62 -2.95 -11.29
N GLN A 47 -7.54 -3.49 -10.07
CA GLN A 47 -8.63 -4.15 -9.37
C GLN A 47 -9.40 -3.18 -8.47
N ARG A 48 -8.70 -2.41 -7.66
CA ARG A 48 -9.29 -1.46 -6.71
C ARG A 48 -8.32 -0.35 -6.35
N VAL A 49 -8.89 0.79 -5.94
CA VAL A 49 -8.16 1.95 -5.40
C VAL A 49 -8.91 2.44 -4.17
N TRP A 50 -8.17 2.84 -3.13
CA TRP A 50 -8.75 3.45 -1.93
C TRP A 50 -7.76 4.39 -1.27
N SER A 51 -8.26 5.37 -0.55
CA SER A 51 -7.45 6.27 0.27
C SER A 51 -7.41 5.81 1.73
N VAL A 52 -6.30 6.07 2.39
CA VAL A 52 -6.13 5.82 3.83
C VAL A 52 -5.62 7.07 4.50
N VAL A 53 -6.26 7.46 5.58
CA VAL A 53 -5.89 8.62 6.39
C VAL A 53 -5.50 8.14 7.78
N TYR A 54 -4.31 8.53 8.23
CA TYR A 54 -3.80 8.25 9.57
C TYR A 54 -3.77 9.55 10.38
N ASN A 55 -4.69 9.72 11.31
CA ASN A 55 -4.62 10.77 12.32
C ASN A 55 -3.58 10.39 13.38
N LYS A 56 -3.35 11.27 14.35
CA LYS A 56 -2.50 10.95 15.50
C LYS A 56 -3.09 9.76 16.27
N GLY A 57 -2.27 8.73 16.49
CA GLY A 57 -2.66 7.48 17.14
C GLY A 57 -3.12 6.38 16.18
N ASP A 58 -3.57 6.72 14.98
CA ASP A 58 -4.03 5.71 14.00
C ASP A 58 -2.86 4.84 13.51
N TYR A 59 -3.17 3.57 13.30
CA TYR A 59 -2.21 2.56 12.83
C TYR A 59 -2.91 1.56 11.89
N HIS A 60 -2.15 0.68 11.30
CA HIS A 60 -2.69 -0.43 10.51
C HIS A 60 -1.99 -1.72 10.92
N VAL A 61 -2.79 -2.70 11.33
CA VAL A 61 -2.29 -4.02 11.75
C VAL A 61 -1.60 -4.76 10.61
N PRO A 62 -0.71 -5.73 10.90
CA PRO A 62 -0.14 -6.59 9.89
C PRO A 62 -1.24 -7.30 9.08
N HIS A 63 -1.17 -7.17 7.76
CA HIS A 63 -2.11 -7.76 6.82
C HIS A 63 -1.46 -7.94 5.45
N ASN A 64 -2.10 -8.69 4.58
CA ASN A 64 -1.82 -8.76 3.14
C ASN A 64 -3.13 -8.57 2.36
N HIS A 65 -3.06 -8.49 1.05
CA HIS A 65 -4.24 -8.21 0.22
C HIS A 65 -4.78 -9.46 -0.49
N SER A 66 -3.90 -10.32 -1.00
CA SER A 66 -4.25 -11.52 -1.75
C SER A 66 -3.01 -12.41 -1.92
N SER A 67 -3.22 -13.62 -2.45
CA SER A 67 -2.12 -14.53 -2.82
C SER A 67 -1.46 -14.19 -4.16
N THR A 68 -2.12 -13.39 -5.02
CA THR A 68 -1.67 -13.08 -6.38
C THR A 68 -1.80 -11.59 -6.68
N GLY A 69 -0.97 -11.11 -7.61
CA GLY A 69 -0.96 -9.71 -8.02
C GLY A 69 -0.05 -8.82 -7.17
N TYR A 70 -0.23 -7.53 -7.35
CA TYR A 70 0.60 -6.49 -6.72
C TYR A 70 -0.27 -5.45 -6.05
N CYS A 71 0.25 -4.85 -4.99
CA CYS A 71 -0.32 -3.67 -4.38
C CYS A 71 0.66 -2.50 -4.50
N GLY A 72 0.12 -1.31 -4.79
CA GLY A 72 0.85 -0.07 -4.82
C GLY A 72 0.41 0.85 -3.69
N ILE A 73 1.35 1.59 -3.12
CA ILE A 73 1.09 2.65 -2.15
C ILE A 73 1.71 3.93 -2.68
N LEU A 74 0.87 4.91 -3.00
CA LEU A 74 1.29 6.28 -3.31
C LEU A 74 1.22 7.11 -2.03
N TYR A 75 2.34 7.70 -1.65
CA TYR A 75 2.44 8.56 -0.48
C TYR A 75 2.06 10.00 -0.88
N LEU A 76 0.89 10.49 -0.42
CA LEU A 76 0.38 11.81 -0.76
C LEU A 76 0.87 12.89 0.20
N ASP A 77 0.56 12.72 1.48
CA ASP A 77 0.92 13.66 2.54
C ASP A 77 1.62 12.93 3.67
N MET A 78 2.83 13.31 3.96
CA MET A 78 3.59 12.81 5.11
C MET A 78 4.72 13.77 5.51
N LYS A 79 5.11 13.69 6.76
CA LYS A 79 6.30 14.34 7.31
C LYS A 79 7.42 13.30 7.46
N PRO A 80 8.69 13.70 7.63
CA PRO A 80 9.79 12.75 7.88
C PRO A 80 9.50 11.77 9.03
N ASP A 81 8.85 12.25 10.10
CA ASP A 81 8.51 11.46 11.29
C ASP A 81 7.15 10.74 11.18
N SER A 82 6.45 10.86 10.05
CA SER A 82 5.25 10.04 9.80
C SER A 82 5.62 8.58 9.70
N PRO A 83 4.79 7.65 10.25
CA PRO A 83 5.06 6.22 10.13
C PRO A 83 5.06 5.81 8.66
N LYS A 84 6.09 5.05 8.27
CA LYS A 84 6.18 4.45 6.95
C LYS A 84 5.54 3.06 6.99
N THR A 85 5.21 2.52 5.84
CA THR A 85 4.78 1.13 5.74
C THR A 85 5.97 0.22 5.92
N THR A 86 5.86 -0.73 6.86
CA THR A 86 6.87 -1.75 7.12
C THR A 86 6.41 -3.08 6.56
N TYR A 87 7.26 -3.74 5.82
CA TYR A 87 7.03 -5.03 5.20
C TYR A 87 7.73 -6.13 6.00
N ILE A 88 7.04 -7.26 6.16
CA ILE A 88 7.57 -8.48 6.81
C ILE A 88 7.96 -9.42 5.70
N GLN A 89 9.24 -9.75 5.58
CA GLN A 89 9.70 -10.68 4.56
C GLN A 89 9.20 -12.11 4.86
N PRO A 90 8.85 -12.89 3.83
CA PRO A 90 8.29 -14.23 4.02
C PRO A 90 9.34 -15.29 4.38
N TRP A 91 10.51 -14.88 4.80
CA TRP A 91 11.59 -15.74 5.29
C TRP A 91 12.28 -15.13 6.50
N ASN A 92 12.88 -15.96 7.32
CA ASN A 92 13.68 -15.53 8.44
C ASN A 92 15.16 -15.31 8.02
N ASN A 93 15.90 -14.57 8.84
CA ASN A 93 17.34 -14.48 8.72
C ASN A 93 18.04 -15.75 9.26
N GLN A 94 19.38 -15.77 9.24
CA GLN A 94 20.17 -16.91 9.73
C GLN A 94 20.01 -17.18 11.23
N GLU A 95 19.47 -16.22 12.00
CA GLU A 95 19.19 -16.34 13.44
C GLU A 95 17.74 -16.74 13.71
N ASP A 96 17.01 -17.18 12.69
CA ASP A 96 15.59 -17.54 12.74
C ASP A 96 14.66 -16.41 13.19
N ARG A 97 15.03 -15.18 12.84
CA ARG A 97 14.22 -13.98 13.13
C ARG A 97 13.57 -13.41 11.88
N SER A 98 12.35 -12.91 12.05
CA SER A 98 11.64 -12.21 10.98
C SER A 98 12.43 -11.00 10.48
N VAL A 99 12.52 -10.85 9.17
CA VAL A 99 13.19 -9.73 8.51
C VAL A 99 12.17 -8.65 8.19
N LEU A 100 12.39 -7.46 8.73
CA LEU A 100 11.55 -6.29 8.49
C LEU A 100 12.24 -5.34 7.51
N TYR A 101 11.46 -4.77 6.60
CA TYR A 101 11.93 -3.76 5.65
C TYR A 101 11.01 -2.54 5.67
N THR A 102 11.56 -1.39 6.01
CA THR A 102 10.86 -0.10 5.98
C THR A 102 11.53 0.80 4.95
N PRO A 103 10.90 1.01 3.77
CA PRO A 103 11.49 1.83 2.72
C PRO A 103 11.58 3.29 3.14
N GLN A 104 12.61 3.98 2.66
CA GLN A 104 12.70 5.43 2.78
C GLN A 104 11.88 6.05 1.66
N VAL A 105 10.73 6.61 2.02
CA VAL A 105 9.75 7.20 1.09
C VAL A 105 9.43 8.63 1.49
N LYS A 106 9.02 9.43 0.51
CA LYS A 106 8.57 10.82 0.64
C LYS A 106 7.27 11.02 -0.15
N PRO A 107 6.57 12.15 0.03
CA PRO A 107 5.42 12.49 -0.80
C PRO A 107 5.76 12.42 -2.30
N GLY A 108 4.88 11.79 -3.07
CA GLY A 108 5.04 11.52 -4.50
C GLY A 108 5.66 10.16 -4.84
N ASP A 109 6.26 9.47 -3.88
CA ASP A 109 6.81 8.14 -4.13
C ASP A 109 5.71 7.08 -4.23
N ILE A 110 5.91 6.11 -5.11
CA ILE A 110 5.07 4.91 -5.22
C ILE A 110 5.91 3.68 -4.85
N MET A 111 5.43 2.93 -3.86
CA MET A 111 6.00 1.62 -3.51
C MET A 111 5.09 0.53 -4.05
N ILE A 112 5.65 -0.43 -4.79
CA ILE A 112 4.91 -1.57 -5.34
C ILE A 112 5.51 -2.86 -4.77
N VAL A 113 4.64 -3.72 -4.25
CA VAL A 113 5.00 -5.02 -3.68
C VAL A 113 4.00 -6.10 -4.09
N PRO A 114 4.35 -7.39 -4.04
CA PRO A 114 3.39 -8.47 -4.19
C PRO A 114 2.26 -8.38 -3.14
N GLN A 115 1.03 -8.68 -3.53
CA GLN A 115 -0.13 -8.61 -2.62
C GLN A 115 -0.05 -9.59 -1.43
N PHE A 116 0.69 -10.68 -1.57
CA PHE A 116 0.88 -11.65 -0.48
C PHE A 116 1.83 -11.16 0.62
N LEU A 117 2.60 -10.10 0.37
CA LEU A 117 3.60 -9.61 1.33
C LEU A 117 2.92 -8.94 2.51
N MET A 118 3.13 -9.51 3.69
CA MET A 118 2.62 -8.95 4.95
C MET A 118 3.23 -7.58 5.20
N HIS A 119 2.39 -6.61 5.56
CA HIS A 119 2.84 -5.27 5.89
C HIS A 119 1.93 -4.60 6.92
N TYR A 120 2.44 -3.55 7.55
CA TYR A 120 1.74 -2.80 8.57
C TYR A 120 2.22 -1.34 8.60
N SER A 121 1.51 -0.49 9.32
CA SER A 121 1.95 0.87 9.66
C SER A 121 1.87 1.07 11.16
N GLU A 122 2.97 1.50 11.76
CA GLU A 122 3.00 1.85 13.18
C GLU A 122 2.06 3.03 13.49
N PRO A 123 1.70 3.23 14.78
CA PRO A 123 0.90 4.37 15.19
C PRO A 123 1.52 5.71 14.76
N ASN A 124 0.71 6.58 14.20
CA ASN A 124 1.13 7.94 13.86
C ASN A 124 1.31 8.76 15.15
N LYS A 125 2.54 9.00 15.55
CA LYS A 125 2.87 9.67 16.84
C LYS A 125 2.79 11.21 16.77
N ILE A 126 2.72 11.77 15.55
CA ILE A 126 2.74 13.22 15.34
C ILE A 126 1.36 13.79 15.06
N ASN A 127 1.17 15.09 15.36
CA ASN A 127 -0.08 15.79 15.05
C ASN A 127 -0.10 16.28 13.61
N PHE A 128 0.05 15.32 12.67
CA PHE A 128 -0.03 15.57 11.23
C PHE A 128 -0.77 14.39 10.59
N LYS A 129 -1.73 14.68 9.71
CA LYS A 129 -2.49 13.65 8.98
C LYS A 129 -1.63 13.09 7.85
N LYS A 130 -1.18 11.85 8.00
CA LYS A 130 -0.59 11.11 6.88
C LYS A 130 -1.70 10.63 5.96
N ARG A 131 -1.53 10.83 4.65
CA ARG A 131 -2.47 10.34 3.62
C ARG A 131 -1.72 9.52 2.60
N ILE A 132 -2.30 8.38 2.26
CA ILE A 132 -1.82 7.52 1.18
C ILE A 132 -2.98 7.13 0.27
N LEU A 133 -2.63 6.75 -0.95
CA LEU A 133 -3.54 6.11 -1.89
C LEU A 133 -3.00 4.71 -2.13
N SER A 134 -3.82 3.70 -1.84
CA SER A 134 -3.48 2.32 -2.11
C SER A 134 -4.26 1.80 -3.32
N PHE A 135 -3.63 0.92 -4.09
CA PHE A 135 -4.27 0.30 -5.24
C PHE A 135 -3.75 -1.12 -5.45
N ASP A 136 -4.64 -2.00 -5.88
CA ASP A 136 -4.31 -3.37 -6.22
C ASP A 136 -4.45 -3.59 -7.72
N PHE A 137 -3.54 -4.37 -8.29
CA PHE A 137 -3.57 -4.71 -9.70
C PHE A 137 -3.03 -6.12 -9.97
N LEU A 138 -3.48 -6.68 -11.08
CA LEU A 138 -2.93 -7.90 -11.67
C LEU A 138 -2.07 -7.54 -12.88
N THR A 139 -1.17 -8.44 -13.23
CA THR A 139 -0.42 -8.40 -14.48
C THR A 139 -0.86 -9.54 -15.37
N GLU A 140 -1.08 -9.26 -16.65
CA GLU A 140 -1.29 -10.27 -17.68
C GLU A 140 -0.09 -10.29 -18.62
N PRO A 141 0.48 -11.46 -18.92
CA PRO A 141 1.54 -11.57 -19.92
C PRO A 141 1.10 -10.95 -21.24
N VAL A 142 1.97 -10.16 -21.86
CA VAL A 142 1.78 -9.77 -23.25
C VAL A 142 2.12 -11.02 -24.07
N LEU A 143 1.11 -11.71 -24.56
CA LEU A 143 1.30 -12.80 -25.53
C LEU A 143 1.81 -12.16 -26.83
N PHE A 144 3.01 -12.55 -27.23
CA PHE A 144 3.59 -12.20 -28.52
C PHE A 144 2.97 -13.03 -29.62
#